data_a6babb29b79177b06a1efa85b9b6dc06
#
_entry.id   a6babb29b79177b06a1efa85b9b6dc06
#
_cell.length_a   1.000
_cell.length_b   1.000
_cell.length_c   1.000
_cell.angle_alpha   90.00
_cell.angle_beta   90.00
_cell.angle_gamma   90.00
#
_symmetry.space_group_name_H-M   'P 1'
#
loop_
_entity.id
_entity.type
_entity.pdbx_description
1 polymer ?
#
loop_
_entity_poly.entity_id
_entity_poly.type
_entity_poly.pdbx_seq_one_letter_code
_entity_poly.pdbx_strand_id
1 'polypeptide(L)' 'MKRKIAIVPGSFDPITYGHIDIIKRSAQLFDEVIVAILVNPDKKYLFTLEEREEMINESIKDFNNVK' A
#
# COMPACT_ATOMS: atom_id res chain seq x y z
N MET A 1 21.92 0.13 -14.82
CA MET A 1 21.48 0.67 -13.53
C MET A 1 20.55 -0.32 -12.84
N LYS A 2 20.68 -0.44 -11.54
CA LYS A 2 19.80 -1.34 -10.79
C LYS A 2 18.46 -0.68 -10.54
N ARG A 3 17.41 -1.45 -10.76
CA ARG A 3 16.06 -1.04 -10.43
C ARG A 3 15.87 -1.03 -8.92
N LYS A 4 15.29 0.05 -8.39
CA LYS A 4 15.05 0.19 -6.95
C LYS A 4 13.57 -0.03 -6.67
N ILE A 5 13.28 -0.97 -5.78
CA ILE A 5 11.91 -1.32 -5.41
C ILE A 5 11.73 -1.06 -3.92
N ALA A 6 10.67 -0.35 -3.55
CA ALA A 6 10.30 -0.13 -2.17
C ALA A 6 9.07 -0.97 -1.82
N ILE A 7 9.03 -1.44 -0.58
CA ILE A 7 7.87 -2.17 -0.06
C ILE A 7 7.30 -1.33 1.08
N VAL A 8 6.00 -1.04 1.00
CA VAL A 8 5.28 -0.31 2.04
C VAL A 8 4.31 -1.28 2.70
N PRO A 9 4.69 -1.85 3.85
CA PRO A 9 3.84 -2.82 4.54
C PRO A 9 2.90 -2.14 5.52
N GLY A 10 1.76 -2.76 5.75
CA GLY A 10 0.80 -2.30 6.75
C GLY A 10 -0.46 -3.13 6.74
N SER A 11 -1.27 -2.97 7.76
CA SER A 11 -2.57 -3.64 7.84
C SER A 11 -3.60 -2.96 6.94
N PHE A 12 -3.47 -1.65 6.77
CA PHE A 12 -4.37 -0.81 5.94
C PHE A 12 -5.84 -1.06 6.27
N ASP A 13 -6.20 -0.83 7.51
CA ASP A 13 -7.53 -1.17 8.03
C ASP A 13 -8.25 0.06 8.62
N PRO A 14 -8.59 1.07 7.81
CA PRO A 14 -8.36 1.22 6.37
C PRO A 14 -7.06 1.94 6.04
N ILE A 15 -6.76 2.04 4.75
CA ILE A 15 -5.69 2.94 4.28
C ILE A 15 -6.08 4.39 4.59
N THR A 16 -5.10 5.18 5.01
CA THR A 16 -5.32 6.58 5.37
C THR A 16 -4.51 7.51 4.48
N TYR A 17 -4.76 8.81 4.60
CA TYR A 17 -3.96 9.80 3.87
C TYR A 17 -2.49 9.76 4.27
N GLY A 18 -2.18 9.39 5.52
CA GLY A 18 -0.81 9.19 5.95
C GLY A 18 -0.12 8.07 5.19
N HIS A 19 -0.82 6.97 4.97
CA HIS A 19 -0.32 5.86 4.15
C HIS A 19 -0.11 6.30 2.70
N ILE A 20 -1.08 7.03 2.15
CA ILE A 20 -1.01 7.51 0.77
C ILE A 20 0.16 8.45 0.59
N ASP A 21 0.43 9.32 1.56
CA ASP A 21 1.56 10.24 1.54
C ASP A 21 2.90 9.49 1.49
N ILE A 22 3.04 8.46 2.31
CA ILE A 22 4.25 7.62 2.32
C ILE A 22 4.42 6.92 0.98
N ILE A 23 3.34 6.37 0.43
CA ILE A 23 3.36 5.70 -0.87
C ILE A 23 3.76 6.68 -1.96
N LYS A 24 3.19 7.89 -1.95
CA LYS A 24 3.51 8.93 -2.93
C LYS A 24 4.97 9.32 -2.88
N ARG A 25 5.51 9.54 -1.69
CA ARG A 25 6.92 9.88 -1.52
C ARG A 25 7.84 8.75 -1.98
N SER A 26 7.48 7.53 -1.65
CA SER A 26 8.23 6.35 -2.10
C SER A 26 8.19 6.23 -3.61
N ALA A 27 7.04 6.47 -4.23
CA ALA A 27 6.89 6.40 -5.68
C ALA A 27 7.78 7.42 -6.40
N GLN A 28 8.08 8.54 -5.77
CA GLN A 28 8.98 9.55 -6.32
C GLN A 28 10.46 9.17 -6.22
N LEU A 29 10.81 8.35 -5.24
CA LEU A 29 12.19 7.97 -4.96
C LEU A 29 12.61 6.62 -5.55
N PHE A 30 11.65 5.75 -5.80
CA PHE A 30 11.90 4.38 -6.23
C PHE A 30 11.27 4.12 -7.60
N ASP A 31 11.82 3.17 -8.32
CA ASP A 31 11.31 2.78 -9.63
C ASP A 31 9.95 2.10 -9.52
N GLU A 32 9.76 1.34 -8.44
CA GLU A 32 8.52 0.63 -8.19
C GLU A 32 8.24 0.61 -6.68
N VAL A 33 6.96 0.70 -6.33
CA VAL A 33 6.50 0.59 -4.95
C VAL A 33 5.47 -0.53 -4.87
N ILE A 34 5.68 -1.44 -3.93
CA ILE A 34 4.76 -2.54 -3.68
C ILE A 34 4.09 -2.29 -2.33
N VAL A 35 2.77 -2.21 -2.34
CA VAL A 35 1.99 -2.08 -1.11
C VAL A 35 1.66 -3.48 -0.62
N ALA A 36 2.16 -3.84 0.55
CA ALA A 36 2.02 -5.18 1.10
C ALA A 36 1.06 -5.18 2.28
N ILE A 37 -0.04 -5.90 2.16
CA ILE A 37 -1.02 -6.02 3.23
C ILE A 37 -0.57 -7.12 4.19
N LEU A 38 -0.41 -6.74 5.46
CA LEU A 38 -0.06 -7.70 6.51
C LEU A 38 -1.34 -8.24 7.14
N VAL A 39 -1.40 -9.55 7.29
CA VAL A 39 -2.54 -10.23 7.91
C VAL A 39 -2.06 -10.98 9.13
N ASN A 40 -2.60 -10.61 10.31
CA ASN A 40 -2.35 -11.32 11.55
C ASN A 40 -3.62 -12.08 11.93
N PRO A 41 -3.60 -13.43 11.95
CA PRO A 41 -4.80 -14.21 12.23
C PRO A 41 -5.37 -14.00 13.64
N ASP A 42 -4.54 -13.52 14.57
CA ASP A 42 -4.98 -13.27 15.95
C ASP A 42 -5.57 -11.89 16.16
N LYS A 43 -5.50 -11.03 15.12
CA LYS A 43 -5.98 -9.65 15.20
C LYS A 43 -7.36 -9.53 14.57
N LYS A 44 -8.24 -8.77 15.23
CA LYS A 44 -9.54 -8.41 14.64
C LYS A 44 -9.38 -7.14 13.80
N TYR A 45 -9.88 -7.21 12.57
CA TYR A 45 -9.82 -6.10 11.64
C TYR A 45 -11.19 -5.45 11.49
N LEU A 46 -11.22 -4.16 11.18
CA LEU A 46 -12.44 -3.43 10.91
C LEU A 46 -13.05 -3.82 9.57
N PHE A 47 -12.20 -4.10 8.61
CA PHE A 47 -12.61 -4.44 7.24
C PHE A 47 -12.05 -5.79 6.84
N THR A 48 -12.74 -6.49 5.93
CA THR A 48 -12.24 -7.75 5.38
C THR A 48 -11.01 -7.48 4.52
N LEU A 49 -10.26 -8.53 4.22
CA LEU A 49 -9.09 -8.41 3.34
C LEU A 49 -9.50 -7.87 1.97
N GLU A 50 -10.59 -8.37 1.41
CA GLU A 50 -11.10 -7.90 0.11
C GLU A 50 -11.45 -6.42 0.14
N GLU A 51 -12.11 -5.97 1.21
CA GLU A 51 -12.45 -4.56 1.36
C GLU A 51 -11.20 -3.68 1.46
N ARG A 52 -10.21 -4.14 2.22
CA ARG A 52 -8.94 -3.41 2.36
C ARG A 52 -8.19 -3.34 1.04
N GLU A 53 -8.13 -4.44 0.30
CA GLU A 53 -7.51 -4.47 -1.03
C GLU A 53 -8.20 -3.49 -1.98
N GLU A 54 -9.52 -3.49 -1.97
CA GLU A 54 -10.30 -2.61 -2.85
C GLU A 54 -10.03 -1.14 -2.54
N MET A 55 -9.98 -0.78 -1.26
CA MET A 55 -9.69 0.59 -0.85
C MET A 55 -8.26 1.00 -1.23
N ILE A 56 -7.29 0.09 -1.10
CA ILE A 56 -5.92 0.37 -1.51
C ILE A 56 -5.85 0.56 -3.02
N ASN A 57 -6.44 -0.34 -3.79
CA ASN A 57 -6.41 -0.26 -5.25
C ASN A 57 -7.02 1.05 -5.76
N GLU A 58 -8.11 1.49 -5.16
CA GLU A 58 -8.74 2.76 -5.49
C GLU A 58 -7.81 3.94 -5.15
N SER A 59 -7.10 3.85 -4.03
CA SER A 59 -6.21 4.92 -3.57
C SER A 59 -4.96 5.06 -4.41
N ILE A 60 -4.46 3.98 -5.01
CA ILE A 60 -3.19 3.99 -5.74
C ILE A 60 -3.35 3.95 -7.26
N LYS A 61 -4.57 3.92 -7.76
CA LYS A 61 -4.83 3.73 -9.20
C LYS A 61 -4.18 4.78 -10.11
N ASP A 62 -3.93 5.98 -9.58
CA ASP A 62 -3.34 7.07 -10.36
C ASP A 62 -1.81 7.05 -10.39
N PHE A 63 -1.19 6.15 -9.63
CA PHE A 63 0.26 6.00 -9.63
C PHE A 63 0.69 4.97 -10.67
N ASN A 64 1.65 5.33 -11.52
CA ASN A 64 2.15 4.45 -12.57
C ASN A 64 2.99 3.30 -12.06
N ASN A 65 3.69 3.51 -10.94
CA ASN A 65 4.71 2.59 -10.44
C ASN A 65 4.37 2.01 -9.06
N VAL A 66 3.11 2.03 -8.67
CA VAL A 66 2.64 1.47 -7.40
C VAL A 66 1.68 0.31 -7.66
N LYS A 67 1.88 -0.76 -6.92
CA LYS A 67 0.99 -1.92 -7.01
C LYS A 67 0.86 -2.70 -5.71
#